data_07af4985677129faa810111fbb71c9ac
#
_entry.id   07af4985677129faa810111fbb71c9ac
#
_cell.length_a   1.000
_cell.length_b   1.000
_cell.length_c   1.000
_cell.angle_alpha   90.00
_cell.angle_beta   90.00
_cell.angle_gamma   90.00
#
_symmetry.space_group_name_H-M   'P 1'
#
loop_
_entity.id
_entity.type
_entity.pdbx_description
1 polymer ?
#
loop_
_entity_poly.entity_id
_entity_poly.type
_entity_poly.pdbx_seq_one_letter_code
_entity_poly.pdbx_strand_id
1 'polypeptide(L)'
;MLEVQIYLQTLMSIIIAGVVGYLVLRFYRNVANKEPKQRAFYTGLSIITILVGLWAMHQLGKRFLEETLEVNGGMFTPLLIYALTIAVLMFLLTRLNLILGEREQLKELAYKDSLTGLLNKNGMDHFWDRCKVNQQLAVLFMDLNRFKSINDSLGHHVGDLLLQEVGGRLSQFSSKRKRHVFRIGGDEFVIVAKGCNQKEAEQLAVQILEKTTKPYRLGEHSLFLSASIGISTSHGKVDHFRLLQEADTAMYTAKQLGTGRYSVYKANVK
;
A
#
# COMPACT_ATOMS: atom_id res chain seq x y z
N MET A 1 29.75 45.02 -18.15
CA MET A 1 29.85 44.41 -16.81
C MET A 1 28.47 44.13 -16.19
N LEU A 2 27.57 45.13 -16.22
CA LEU A 2 26.23 44.98 -15.61
C LEU A 2 25.38 43.85 -16.22
N GLU A 3 25.35 43.70 -17.55
CA GLU A 3 24.62 42.62 -18.22
C GLU A 3 25.11 41.23 -17.83
N VAL A 4 26.43 41.03 -17.69
CA VAL A 4 27.02 39.77 -17.29
C VAL A 4 26.61 39.41 -15.84
N GLN A 5 26.51 40.40 -14.98
CA GLN A 5 26.10 40.23 -13.59
C GLN A 5 24.60 39.85 -13.47
N ILE A 6 23.74 40.44 -14.30
CA ILE A 6 22.32 40.08 -14.44
C ILE A 6 22.14 38.66 -14.89
N TYR A 7 22.88 38.20 -15.93
CA TYR A 7 22.84 36.79 -16.39
C TYR A 7 23.34 35.83 -15.32
N LEU A 8 24.39 36.17 -14.58
CA LEU A 8 24.94 35.33 -13.53
C LEU A 8 23.96 35.13 -12.37
N GLN A 9 23.28 36.20 -11.93
CA GLN A 9 22.29 36.14 -10.85
C GLN A 9 21.04 35.38 -11.27
N THR A 10 20.58 35.52 -12.51
CA THR A 10 19.46 34.77 -13.07
C THR A 10 19.80 33.26 -13.11
N LEU A 11 21.01 32.93 -13.57
CA LEU A 11 21.50 31.57 -13.60
C LEU A 11 21.57 30.96 -12.20
N MET A 12 22.05 31.73 -11.21
CA MET A 12 22.11 31.28 -9.80
C MET A 12 20.72 31.04 -9.21
N SER A 13 19.71 31.86 -9.52
CA SER A 13 18.33 31.62 -9.06
C SER A 13 17.72 30.38 -9.65
N ILE A 14 17.97 30.09 -10.93
CA ILE A 14 17.52 28.86 -11.60
C ILE A 14 18.19 27.63 -10.97
N ILE A 15 19.50 27.70 -10.69
CA ILE A 15 20.25 26.63 -10.04
C ILE A 15 19.68 26.35 -8.62
N ILE A 16 19.45 27.41 -7.83
CA ILE A 16 18.86 27.27 -6.49
C ILE A 16 17.48 26.64 -6.57
N ALA A 17 16.61 27.08 -7.47
CA ALA A 17 15.29 26.50 -7.68
C ALA A 17 15.37 25.00 -8.06
N GLY A 18 16.31 24.64 -8.93
CA GLY A 18 16.57 23.25 -9.34
C GLY A 18 17.06 22.38 -8.18
N VAL A 19 17.99 22.89 -7.36
CA VAL A 19 18.52 22.17 -6.20
C VAL A 19 17.44 21.98 -5.12
N VAL A 20 16.67 23.02 -4.83
CA VAL A 20 15.54 22.95 -3.88
C VAL A 20 14.51 21.94 -4.37
N GLY A 21 14.11 22.00 -5.64
CA GLY A 21 13.20 21.04 -6.24
C GLY A 21 13.70 19.59 -6.14
N TYR A 22 14.97 19.36 -6.47
CA TYR A 22 15.61 18.05 -6.36
C TYR A 22 15.62 17.52 -4.92
N LEU A 23 15.98 18.35 -3.94
CA LEU A 23 16.02 17.96 -2.53
C LEU A 23 14.62 17.63 -2.00
N VAL A 24 13.62 18.44 -2.34
CA VAL A 24 12.22 18.18 -1.98
C VAL A 24 11.74 16.84 -2.57
N LEU A 25 12.02 16.58 -3.84
CA LEU A 25 11.70 15.32 -4.50
C LEU A 25 12.41 14.13 -3.83
N ARG A 26 13.69 14.29 -3.48
CA ARG A 26 14.48 13.27 -2.79
C ARG A 26 13.92 12.96 -1.40
N PHE A 27 13.56 13.97 -0.63
CA PHE A 27 12.95 13.78 0.70
C PHE A 27 11.57 13.12 0.56
N TYR A 28 10.75 13.55 -0.38
CA TYR A 28 9.40 12.98 -0.59
C TYR A 28 9.47 11.50 -1.00
N ARG A 29 10.40 11.13 -1.86
CA ARG A 29 10.62 9.72 -2.24
C ARG A 29 10.94 8.83 -1.03
N ASN A 30 11.66 9.36 -0.06
CA ASN A 30 12.00 8.64 1.17
C ASN A 30 10.86 8.56 2.18
N VAL A 31 9.85 9.42 2.07
CA VAL A 31 8.69 9.48 2.99
C VAL A 31 7.71 8.33 2.77
N ALA A 32 7.55 7.87 1.54
CA ALA A 32 6.51 6.89 1.16
C ALA A 32 6.62 5.53 1.91
N ASN A 33 7.83 5.14 2.32
CA ASN A 33 8.11 3.83 2.94
C ASN A 33 8.45 3.87 4.44
N LYS A 34 8.24 5.02 5.15
CA LYS A 34 8.69 5.18 6.53
C LYS A 34 7.54 5.27 7.55
N GLU A 35 7.87 5.03 8.82
CA GLU A 35 6.94 5.15 9.96
C GLU A 35 6.40 6.58 10.15
N PRO A 36 5.21 6.78 10.78
CA PRO A 36 4.55 8.08 10.90
C PRO A 36 5.43 9.19 11.49
N LYS A 37 6.25 8.88 12.50
CA LYS A 37 7.19 9.83 13.11
C LYS A 37 8.27 10.28 12.14
N GLN A 38 8.79 9.35 11.34
CA GLN A 38 9.81 9.65 10.33
C GLN A 38 9.19 10.40 9.13
N ARG A 39 7.93 10.14 8.78
CA ARG A 39 7.19 10.92 7.76
C ARG A 39 7.08 12.38 8.17
N ALA A 40 6.65 12.66 9.41
CA ALA A 40 6.54 14.03 9.92
C ALA A 40 7.90 14.75 9.88
N PHE A 41 8.99 14.09 10.24
CA PHE A 41 10.35 14.64 10.18
C PHE A 41 10.76 15.03 8.76
N TYR A 42 10.62 14.12 7.77
CA TYR A 42 10.99 14.42 6.37
C TYR A 42 10.07 15.45 5.72
N THR A 43 8.78 15.47 6.07
CA THR A 43 7.86 16.53 5.64
C THR A 43 8.29 17.88 6.20
N GLY A 44 8.62 17.95 7.47
CA GLY A 44 9.17 19.17 8.10
C GLY A 44 10.46 19.62 7.42
N LEU A 45 11.38 18.71 7.14
CA LEU A 45 12.63 19.01 6.44
C LEU A 45 12.39 19.54 5.01
N SER A 46 11.41 19.00 4.30
CA SER A 46 11.01 19.50 2.97
C SER A 46 10.47 20.93 3.04
N ILE A 47 9.63 21.23 4.02
CA ILE A 47 9.08 22.59 4.24
C ILE A 47 10.22 23.55 4.56
N ILE A 48 11.15 23.19 5.45
CA ILE A 48 12.31 24.02 5.79
C ILE A 48 13.17 24.29 4.54
N THR A 49 13.42 23.25 3.72
CA THR A 49 14.19 23.40 2.48
C THR A 49 13.54 24.38 1.50
N ILE A 50 12.20 24.31 1.37
CA ILE A 50 11.44 25.27 0.53
C ILE A 50 11.57 26.69 1.08
N LEU A 51 11.39 26.88 2.39
CA LEU A 51 11.48 28.19 3.02
C LEU A 51 12.88 28.81 2.89
N VAL A 52 13.93 28.01 3.09
CA VAL A 52 15.32 28.45 2.91
C VAL A 52 15.60 28.80 1.46
N GLY A 53 15.10 28.00 0.50
CA GLY A 53 15.22 28.30 -0.93
C GLY A 53 14.52 29.60 -1.33
N LEU A 54 13.29 29.82 -0.85
CA LEU A 54 12.54 31.06 -1.07
C LEU A 54 13.25 32.27 -0.45
N TRP A 55 13.78 32.11 0.77
CA TRP A 55 14.55 33.16 1.42
C TRP A 55 15.82 33.51 0.64
N ALA A 56 16.59 32.52 0.19
CA ALA A 56 17.78 32.70 -0.61
C ALA A 56 17.47 33.40 -1.94
N MET A 57 16.40 33.00 -2.63
CA MET A 57 15.94 33.66 -3.85
C MET A 57 15.49 35.11 -3.58
N HIS A 58 14.79 35.32 -2.45
CA HIS A 58 14.39 36.68 -2.05
C HIS A 58 15.61 37.60 -1.81
N GLN A 59 16.65 37.12 -1.12
CA GLN A 59 17.87 37.89 -0.88
C GLN A 59 18.63 38.21 -2.17
N LEU A 60 18.71 37.27 -3.11
CA LEU A 60 19.27 37.51 -4.43
C LEU A 60 18.45 38.53 -5.22
N GLY A 61 17.12 38.42 -5.19
CA GLY A 61 16.21 39.34 -5.86
C GLY A 61 16.27 40.76 -5.28
N LYS A 62 16.44 40.90 -3.95
CA LYS A 62 16.56 42.20 -3.28
C LYS A 62 17.83 42.92 -3.73
N ARG A 63 18.98 42.25 -3.74
CA ARG A 63 20.24 42.83 -4.25
C ARG A 63 20.12 43.28 -5.72
N PHE A 64 19.48 42.42 -6.53
CA PHE A 64 19.23 42.72 -7.93
C PHE A 64 18.31 43.94 -8.11
N LEU A 65 17.27 44.07 -7.25
CA LEU A 65 16.34 45.23 -7.28
C LEU A 65 17.04 46.51 -6.93
N GLU A 66 17.90 46.53 -5.91
CA GLU A 66 18.68 47.67 -5.47
C GLU A 66 19.64 48.13 -6.59
N GLU A 67 20.36 47.20 -7.23
CA GLU A 67 21.28 47.56 -8.35
C GLU A 67 20.57 48.02 -9.63
N THR A 68 19.38 47.46 -9.97
CA THR A 68 18.64 47.81 -11.19
C THR A 68 17.78 49.08 -11.06
N LEU A 69 17.27 49.39 -9.87
CA LEU A 69 16.54 50.65 -9.62
C LEU A 69 17.43 51.89 -9.70
N GLU A 70 18.71 51.75 -9.31
CA GLU A 70 19.67 52.85 -9.47
C GLU A 70 20.01 53.14 -10.92
N VAL A 71 19.92 52.15 -11.83
CA VAL A 71 20.41 52.28 -13.22
C VAL A 71 19.30 52.49 -14.25
N ASN A 72 18.11 51.91 -14.14
CA ASN A 72 17.13 51.91 -15.24
C ASN A 72 15.63 51.99 -14.84
N GLY A 73 15.25 52.12 -13.58
CA GLY A 73 13.85 52.26 -13.17
C GLY A 73 12.94 51.04 -13.50
N GLY A 74 13.49 49.91 -13.87
CA GLY A 74 12.75 48.76 -14.36
C GLY A 74 12.41 47.71 -13.28
N MET A 75 11.27 47.88 -12.61
CA MET A 75 10.76 46.93 -11.59
C MET A 75 10.17 45.63 -12.18
N PHE A 76 9.99 45.52 -13.49
CA PHE A 76 9.27 44.44 -14.15
C PHE A 76 10.08 43.15 -14.28
N THR A 77 11.39 43.23 -14.49
CA THR A 77 12.24 42.05 -14.73
C THR A 77 12.36 41.09 -13.51
N PRO A 78 12.63 41.55 -12.26
CA PRO A 78 12.63 40.70 -11.08
C PRO A 78 11.28 40.05 -10.80
N LEU A 79 10.20 40.81 -10.98
CA LEU A 79 8.83 40.35 -10.76
C LEU A 79 8.48 39.20 -11.73
N LEU A 80 8.92 39.32 -12.99
CA LEU A 80 8.73 38.29 -14.02
C LEU A 80 9.52 37.03 -13.72
N ILE A 81 10.75 37.13 -13.21
CA ILE A 81 11.57 35.99 -12.79
C ILE A 81 10.92 35.26 -11.60
N TYR A 82 10.41 35.98 -10.60
CA TYR A 82 9.67 35.38 -9.47
C TYR A 82 8.41 34.67 -9.94
N ALA A 83 7.62 35.31 -10.80
CA ALA A 83 6.40 34.74 -11.36
C ALA A 83 6.71 33.43 -12.14
N LEU A 84 7.77 33.44 -12.95
CA LEU A 84 8.21 32.28 -13.72
C LEU A 84 8.69 31.13 -12.80
N THR A 85 9.49 31.45 -11.77
CA THR A 85 9.97 30.43 -10.81
C THR A 85 8.82 29.80 -10.02
N ILE A 86 7.84 30.59 -9.58
CA ILE A 86 6.63 30.11 -8.93
C ILE A 86 5.82 29.22 -9.90
N ALA A 87 5.64 29.67 -11.15
CA ALA A 87 4.92 28.88 -12.16
C ALA A 87 5.58 27.53 -12.44
N VAL A 88 6.92 27.51 -12.58
CA VAL A 88 7.70 26.25 -12.75
C VAL A 88 7.57 25.34 -11.52
N LEU A 89 7.65 25.89 -10.31
CA LEU A 89 7.49 25.11 -9.09
C LEU A 89 6.08 24.52 -8.97
N MET A 90 5.04 25.30 -9.25
CA MET A 90 3.66 24.85 -9.30
C MET A 90 3.44 23.77 -10.35
N PHE A 91 4.02 23.92 -11.54
CA PHE A 91 3.98 22.92 -12.60
C PHE A 91 4.66 21.61 -12.15
N LEU A 92 5.85 21.66 -11.54
CA LEU A 92 6.55 20.49 -11.04
C LEU A 92 5.79 19.78 -9.93
N LEU A 93 5.19 20.52 -8.99
CA LEU A 93 4.36 19.94 -7.92
C LEU A 93 3.10 19.27 -8.49
N THR A 94 2.46 19.90 -9.47
CA THR A 94 1.29 19.30 -10.14
C THR A 94 1.67 18.02 -10.88
N ARG A 95 2.77 18.02 -11.63
CA ARG A 95 3.28 16.82 -12.31
C ARG A 95 3.66 15.71 -11.34
N LEU A 96 4.27 16.06 -10.21
CA LEU A 96 4.59 15.09 -9.17
C LEU A 96 3.33 14.44 -8.59
N ASN A 97 2.31 15.23 -8.27
CA ASN A 97 1.04 14.71 -7.75
C ASN A 97 0.34 13.78 -8.75
N LEU A 98 0.35 14.11 -10.04
CA LEU A 98 -0.18 13.23 -11.09
C LEU A 98 0.56 11.90 -11.15
N ILE A 99 1.90 11.92 -11.19
CA ILE A 99 2.74 10.71 -11.22
C ILE A 99 2.52 9.84 -9.97
N LEU A 100 2.37 10.46 -8.79
CA LEU A 100 2.10 9.73 -7.55
C LEU A 100 0.71 9.10 -7.57
N GLY A 101 -0.29 9.80 -8.10
CA GLY A 101 -1.65 9.28 -8.29
C GLY A 101 -1.69 8.08 -9.25
N GLU A 102 -1.04 8.19 -10.40
CA GLU A 102 -0.92 7.09 -11.37
C GLU A 102 -0.22 5.87 -10.76
N ARG A 103 0.85 6.07 -10.01
CA ARG A 103 1.56 4.97 -9.33
C ARG A 103 0.69 4.25 -8.30
N GLU A 104 -0.15 4.97 -7.56
CA GLU A 104 -1.04 4.34 -6.59
C GLU A 104 -2.15 3.55 -7.29
N GLN A 105 -2.72 4.07 -8.37
CA GLN A 105 -3.68 3.35 -9.21
C GLN A 105 -3.07 2.09 -9.83
N LEU A 106 -1.86 2.18 -10.38
CA LEU A 106 -1.14 1.03 -10.93
C LEU A 106 -0.87 -0.04 -9.87
N LYS A 107 -0.55 0.34 -8.64
CA LYS A 107 -0.39 -0.62 -7.53
C LYS A 107 -1.72 -1.27 -7.15
N GLU A 108 -2.81 -0.52 -7.10
CA GLU A 108 -4.12 -1.09 -6.84
C GLU A 108 -4.50 -2.11 -7.90
N LEU A 109 -4.32 -1.79 -9.18
CA LEU A 109 -4.57 -2.71 -10.29
C LEU A 109 -3.64 -3.94 -10.25
N ALA A 110 -2.36 -3.75 -9.88
CA ALA A 110 -1.39 -4.85 -9.86
C ALA A 110 -1.55 -5.79 -8.64
N TYR A 111 -1.95 -5.27 -7.48
CA TYR A 111 -1.89 -6.00 -6.21
C TYR A 111 -3.25 -6.29 -5.57
N LYS A 112 -4.35 -5.80 -6.13
CA LYS A 112 -5.70 -6.10 -5.65
C LYS A 112 -6.44 -7.04 -6.60
N ASP A 113 -7.29 -7.87 -6.03
CA ASP A 113 -8.28 -8.65 -6.77
C ASP A 113 -9.46 -7.73 -7.13
N SER A 114 -9.78 -7.65 -8.41
CA SER A 114 -10.79 -6.72 -8.94
C SER A 114 -12.21 -7.04 -8.46
N LEU A 115 -12.48 -8.29 -8.11
CA LEU A 115 -13.80 -8.72 -7.68
C LEU A 115 -14.04 -8.44 -6.20
N THR A 116 -13.08 -8.75 -5.34
CA THR A 116 -13.25 -8.70 -3.88
C THR A 116 -12.60 -7.48 -3.22
N GLY A 117 -11.72 -6.77 -3.92
CA GLY A 117 -10.93 -5.66 -3.39
C GLY A 117 -9.83 -6.07 -2.40
N LEU A 118 -9.70 -7.36 -2.08
CA LEU A 118 -8.61 -7.91 -1.27
C LEU A 118 -7.28 -7.87 -2.04
N LEU A 119 -6.17 -8.13 -1.38
CA LEU A 119 -4.91 -8.34 -2.08
C LEU A 119 -4.98 -9.62 -2.93
N ASN A 120 -4.43 -9.56 -4.13
CA ASN A 120 -4.33 -10.71 -5.03
C ASN A 120 -3.02 -11.50 -4.81
N LYS A 121 -2.77 -12.51 -5.63
CA LYS A 121 -1.55 -13.32 -5.59
C LYS A 121 -0.28 -12.46 -5.75
N ASN A 122 -0.26 -11.52 -6.69
CA ASN A 122 0.88 -10.60 -6.86
C ASN A 122 1.09 -9.72 -5.61
N GLY A 123 0.00 -9.31 -4.97
CA GLY A 123 0.04 -8.58 -3.70
C GLY A 123 0.61 -9.44 -2.57
N MET A 124 0.36 -10.75 -2.58
CA MET A 124 0.95 -11.70 -1.64
C MET A 124 2.44 -11.90 -1.89
N ASP A 125 2.88 -12.07 -3.13
CA ASP A 125 4.30 -12.18 -3.48
C ASP A 125 5.07 -10.92 -3.06
N HIS A 126 4.51 -9.75 -3.36
CA HIS A 126 5.07 -8.47 -2.91
C HIS A 126 5.12 -8.31 -1.38
N PHE A 127 4.18 -8.90 -0.66
CA PHE A 127 4.20 -8.95 0.80
C PHE A 127 5.36 -9.82 1.30
N TRP A 128 5.59 -11.01 0.70
CA TRP A 128 6.65 -11.92 1.09
C TRP A 128 8.05 -11.34 0.85
N ASP A 129 8.28 -10.66 -0.26
CA ASP A 129 9.53 -9.95 -0.57
C ASP A 129 9.96 -8.94 0.51
N ARG A 130 8.98 -8.46 1.29
CA ARG A 130 9.20 -7.48 2.36
C ARG A 130 9.13 -8.07 3.78
N CYS A 131 8.88 -9.36 3.90
CA CYS A 131 8.89 -10.03 5.18
C CYS A 131 10.31 -10.17 5.73
N LYS A 132 10.46 -9.92 7.03
CA LYS A 132 11.75 -10.13 7.71
C LYS A 132 11.99 -11.64 7.84
N VAL A 133 13.24 -12.06 7.67
CA VAL A 133 13.66 -13.47 7.71
C VAL A 133 13.33 -14.13 9.06
N ASN A 134 13.46 -13.42 10.18
CA ASN A 134 13.16 -13.93 11.52
C ASN A 134 11.95 -13.20 12.08
N GLN A 135 10.76 -13.59 11.65
CA GLN A 135 9.51 -13.01 12.13
C GLN A 135 8.53 -14.12 12.50
N GLN A 136 7.89 -13.99 13.66
CA GLN A 136 6.78 -14.86 14.01
C GLN A 136 5.60 -14.58 13.09
N LEU A 137 5.11 -15.60 12.39
CA LEU A 137 4.01 -15.50 11.45
C LEU A 137 3.05 -16.67 11.65
N ALA A 138 1.76 -16.40 11.46
CA ALA A 138 0.76 -17.41 11.22
C ALA A 138 0.18 -17.23 9.82
N VAL A 139 0.00 -18.34 9.10
CA VAL A 139 -0.65 -18.41 7.80
C VAL A 139 -1.92 -19.24 7.97
N LEU A 140 -3.05 -18.66 7.56
CA LEU A 140 -4.33 -19.33 7.50
C LEU A 140 -4.72 -19.46 6.04
N PHE A 141 -4.81 -20.68 5.54
CA PHE A 141 -5.31 -20.98 4.20
C PHE A 141 -6.79 -21.36 4.30
N MET A 142 -7.64 -20.68 3.57
CA MET A 142 -9.09 -20.81 3.64
C MET A 142 -9.67 -21.11 2.27
N ASP A 143 -10.63 -22.03 2.22
CA ASP A 143 -11.37 -22.42 1.02
C ASP A 143 -12.87 -22.45 1.33
N LEU A 144 -13.68 -22.01 0.39
CA LEU A 144 -15.14 -21.97 0.50
C LEU A 144 -15.75 -23.32 0.10
N ASN A 145 -16.36 -24.00 1.05
CA ASN A 145 -16.92 -25.33 0.80
C ASN A 145 -18.09 -25.27 -0.18
N ARG A 146 -18.06 -26.13 -1.22
CA ARG A 146 -19.12 -26.28 -2.23
C ARG A 146 -19.40 -25.02 -3.03
N PHE A 147 -18.44 -24.09 -3.13
CA PHE A 147 -18.62 -22.86 -3.92
C PHE A 147 -18.97 -23.16 -5.40
N LYS A 148 -18.32 -24.19 -5.98
CA LYS A 148 -18.63 -24.66 -7.34
C LYS A 148 -20.10 -25.05 -7.48
N SER A 149 -20.69 -25.74 -6.51
CA SER A 149 -22.10 -26.13 -6.56
C SER A 149 -23.05 -24.93 -6.56
N ILE A 150 -22.67 -23.83 -5.92
CA ILE A 150 -23.42 -22.56 -5.96
C ILE A 150 -23.37 -21.98 -7.37
N ASN A 151 -22.19 -21.93 -7.99
CA ASN A 151 -22.04 -21.48 -9.37
C ASN A 151 -22.85 -22.33 -10.36
N ASP A 152 -22.77 -23.66 -10.20
CA ASP A 152 -23.46 -24.60 -11.07
C ASP A 152 -25.00 -24.50 -10.93
N SER A 153 -25.50 -24.14 -9.73
CA SER A 153 -26.95 -24.06 -9.45
C SER A 153 -27.56 -22.68 -9.69
N LEU A 154 -26.83 -21.60 -9.39
CA LEU A 154 -27.34 -20.22 -9.39
C LEU A 154 -26.63 -19.30 -10.40
N GLY A 155 -25.64 -19.83 -11.11
CA GLY A 155 -24.85 -19.12 -12.10
C GLY A 155 -23.68 -18.32 -11.50
N HIS A 156 -22.71 -18.04 -12.37
CA HIS A 156 -21.47 -17.36 -11.99
C HIS A 156 -21.70 -15.95 -11.42
N HIS A 157 -22.74 -15.26 -11.88
CA HIS A 157 -23.06 -13.92 -11.37
C HIS A 157 -23.40 -13.93 -9.87
N VAL A 158 -24.18 -14.91 -9.41
CA VAL A 158 -24.50 -15.06 -7.99
C VAL A 158 -23.26 -15.47 -7.19
N GLY A 159 -22.40 -16.32 -7.77
CA GLY A 159 -21.10 -16.68 -7.19
C GLY A 159 -20.18 -15.48 -7.03
N ASP A 160 -20.13 -14.58 -8.01
CA ASP A 160 -19.34 -13.36 -7.96
C ASP A 160 -19.83 -12.41 -6.85
N LEU A 161 -21.15 -12.21 -6.74
CA LEU A 161 -21.74 -11.45 -5.64
C LEU A 161 -21.40 -12.06 -4.26
N LEU A 162 -21.45 -13.40 -4.17
CA LEU A 162 -21.06 -14.11 -2.95
C LEU A 162 -19.59 -13.88 -2.61
N LEU A 163 -18.68 -13.95 -3.57
CA LEU A 163 -17.26 -13.69 -3.38
C LEU A 163 -17.00 -12.23 -2.95
N GLN A 164 -17.73 -11.27 -3.49
CA GLN A 164 -17.65 -9.86 -3.06
C GLN A 164 -18.03 -9.71 -1.59
N GLU A 165 -19.12 -10.33 -1.17
CA GLU A 165 -19.58 -10.31 0.22
C GLU A 165 -18.60 -11.02 1.18
N VAL A 166 -18.06 -12.19 0.77
CA VAL A 166 -17.00 -12.89 1.51
C VAL A 166 -15.77 -11.99 1.64
N GLY A 167 -15.33 -11.38 0.54
CA GLY A 167 -14.23 -10.41 0.51
C GLY A 167 -14.46 -9.25 1.47
N GLY A 168 -15.66 -8.68 1.46
CA GLY A 168 -16.07 -7.61 2.38
C GLY A 168 -16.02 -8.02 3.84
N ARG A 169 -16.45 -9.24 4.18
CA ARG A 169 -16.35 -9.79 5.55
C ARG A 169 -14.91 -10.05 5.96
N LEU A 170 -14.10 -10.61 5.08
CA LEU A 170 -12.68 -10.92 5.33
C LEU A 170 -11.83 -9.65 5.44
N SER A 171 -12.17 -8.59 4.70
CA SER A 171 -11.45 -7.31 4.75
C SER A 171 -11.41 -6.70 6.16
N GLN A 172 -12.43 -6.97 6.99
CA GLN A 172 -12.53 -6.51 8.37
C GLN A 172 -11.43 -7.10 9.28
N PHE A 173 -10.84 -8.22 8.89
CA PHE A 173 -9.71 -8.82 9.59
C PHE A 173 -8.37 -8.23 9.15
N SER A 174 -8.35 -7.43 8.09
CA SER A 174 -7.13 -6.79 7.59
C SER A 174 -6.69 -5.65 8.52
N SER A 175 -5.38 -5.55 8.74
CA SER A 175 -4.76 -4.46 9.49
C SER A 175 -3.42 -4.12 8.86
N LYS A 176 -3.18 -2.86 8.50
CA LYS A 176 -1.99 -2.39 7.74
C LYS A 176 -0.63 -2.89 8.25
N ARG A 177 -0.52 -3.27 9.53
CA ARG A 177 0.75 -3.69 10.14
C ARG A 177 0.79 -5.13 10.62
N LYS A 178 -0.36 -5.71 10.95
CA LYS A 178 -0.41 -7.01 11.63
C LYS A 178 -1.01 -8.13 10.79
N ARG A 179 -2.08 -7.86 10.03
CA ARG A 179 -2.82 -8.89 9.31
C ARG A 179 -3.07 -8.45 7.87
N HIS A 180 -2.82 -9.35 6.94
CA HIS A 180 -3.04 -9.16 5.52
C HIS A 180 -3.92 -10.28 4.99
N VAL A 181 -4.91 -9.93 4.17
CA VAL A 181 -5.86 -10.87 3.60
C VAL A 181 -5.70 -10.84 2.09
N PHE A 182 -5.58 -12.02 1.50
CA PHE A 182 -5.33 -12.23 0.08
C PHE A 182 -6.39 -13.15 -0.49
N ARG A 183 -6.79 -12.92 -1.74
CA ARG A 183 -7.47 -13.90 -2.58
C ARG A 183 -6.49 -14.40 -3.61
N ILE A 184 -6.21 -15.71 -3.62
CA ILE A 184 -5.16 -16.30 -4.45
C ILE A 184 -5.70 -17.16 -5.59
N GLY A 185 -6.95 -17.54 -5.52
CA GLY A 185 -7.66 -18.35 -6.51
C GLY A 185 -9.15 -18.07 -6.49
N GLY A 186 -9.95 -18.88 -7.18
CA GLY A 186 -11.41 -18.73 -7.30
C GLY A 186 -12.10 -18.53 -5.95
N ASP A 187 -12.06 -19.53 -5.10
CA ASP A 187 -12.66 -19.61 -3.77
C ASP A 187 -11.63 -19.76 -2.64
N GLU A 188 -10.34 -19.49 -2.95
CA GLU A 188 -9.21 -19.62 -2.04
C GLU A 188 -8.73 -18.27 -1.52
N PHE A 189 -8.58 -18.20 -0.19
CA PHE A 189 -8.13 -17.02 0.52
C PHE A 189 -6.97 -17.36 1.45
N VAL A 190 -6.05 -16.42 1.63
CA VAL A 190 -4.94 -16.56 2.57
C VAL A 190 -4.95 -15.38 3.53
N ILE A 191 -4.81 -15.64 4.80
CA ILE A 191 -4.62 -14.62 5.82
C ILE A 191 -3.23 -14.82 6.45
N VAL A 192 -2.41 -13.77 6.41
CA VAL A 192 -1.10 -13.78 7.08
C VAL A 192 -1.11 -12.82 8.25
N ALA A 193 -0.83 -13.35 9.44
CA ALA A 193 -0.80 -12.58 10.69
C ALA A 193 0.63 -12.51 11.24
N LYS A 194 1.15 -11.28 11.40
CA LYS A 194 2.49 -10.99 11.96
C LYS A 194 2.45 -10.94 13.48
N GLY A 195 3.47 -11.54 14.12
CA GLY A 195 3.57 -11.58 15.58
C GLY A 195 2.44 -12.39 16.22
N CYS A 196 1.92 -13.41 15.51
CA CYS A 196 0.80 -14.21 15.91
C CYS A 196 1.30 -15.62 16.27
N ASN A 197 1.01 -16.09 17.47
CA ASN A 197 1.28 -17.46 17.91
C ASN A 197 0.15 -18.41 17.48
N GLN A 198 0.34 -19.71 17.69
CA GLN A 198 -0.65 -20.71 17.29
C GLN A 198 -2.02 -20.48 17.93
N LYS A 199 -2.09 -20.21 19.22
CA LYS A 199 -3.36 -19.98 19.94
C LYS A 199 -4.12 -18.78 19.42
N GLU A 200 -3.40 -17.69 19.11
CA GLU A 200 -3.98 -16.49 18.51
C GLU A 200 -4.46 -16.75 17.07
N ALA A 201 -3.75 -17.59 16.32
CA ALA A 201 -4.14 -17.99 14.96
C ALA A 201 -5.41 -18.87 14.98
N GLU A 202 -5.53 -19.77 15.94
CA GLU A 202 -6.74 -20.58 16.14
C GLU A 202 -7.94 -19.72 16.51
N GLN A 203 -7.78 -18.74 17.41
CA GLN A 203 -8.82 -17.78 17.75
C GLN A 203 -9.24 -16.94 16.53
N LEU A 204 -8.27 -16.53 15.72
CA LEU A 204 -8.55 -15.81 14.48
C LEU A 204 -9.33 -16.66 13.48
N ALA A 205 -8.98 -17.94 13.33
CA ALA A 205 -9.71 -18.90 12.49
C ALA A 205 -11.17 -19.07 12.94
N VAL A 206 -11.41 -19.19 14.23
CA VAL A 206 -12.78 -19.28 14.79
C VAL A 206 -13.57 -18.01 14.43
N GLN A 207 -13.00 -16.82 14.66
CA GLN A 207 -13.68 -15.56 14.34
C GLN A 207 -13.99 -15.42 12.84
N ILE A 208 -13.07 -15.85 11.97
CA ILE A 208 -13.29 -15.85 10.52
C ILE A 208 -14.43 -16.81 10.16
N LEU A 209 -14.41 -18.05 10.67
CA LEU A 209 -15.46 -19.03 10.42
C LEU A 209 -16.82 -18.51 10.89
N GLU A 210 -16.92 -17.98 12.10
CA GLU A 210 -18.16 -17.40 12.63
C GLU A 210 -18.70 -16.24 11.76
N LYS A 211 -17.79 -15.42 11.23
CA LYS A 211 -18.16 -14.29 10.39
C LYS A 211 -18.60 -14.74 8.99
N THR A 212 -17.91 -15.75 8.42
CA THR A 212 -18.17 -16.23 7.06
C THR A 212 -19.35 -17.20 6.98
N THR A 213 -19.72 -17.87 8.06
CA THR A 213 -20.90 -18.76 8.10
C THR A 213 -22.24 -18.04 8.30
N LYS A 214 -22.23 -16.72 8.57
CA LYS A 214 -23.49 -15.95 8.63
C LYS A 214 -24.17 -15.90 7.27
N PRO A 215 -25.52 -15.89 7.23
CA PRO A 215 -26.25 -15.86 5.95
C PRO A 215 -25.80 -14.73 5.03
N TYR A 216 -25.80 -15.00 3.74
CA TYR A 216 -25.56 -14.02 2.67
C TYR A 216 -26.88 -13.72 1.99
N ARG A 217 -27.27 -12.44 1.95
CA ARG A 217 -28.47 -11.98 1.24
C ARG A 217 -28.04 -11.34 -0.08
N LEU A 218 -28.26 -12.05 -1.18
CA LEU A 218 -27.85 -11.65 -2.52
C LEU A 218 -29.10 -11.52 -3.40
N GLY A 219 -29.67 -10.31 -3.46
CA GLY A 219 -30.95 -10.09 -4.10
C GLY A 219 -32.06 -10.94 -3.44
N GLU A 220 -32.70 -11.82 -4.22
CA GLU A 220 -33.75 -12.73 -3.73
C GLU A 220 -33.18 -14.00 -3.07
N HIS A 221 -31.87 -14.22 -3.14
CA HIS A 221 -31.22 -15.43 -2.60
C HIS A 221 -30.73 -15.21 -1.18
N SER A 222 -31.02 -16.18 -0.30
CA SER A 222 -30.43 -16.29 1.02
C SER A 222 -29.57 -17.55 1.08
N LEU A 223 -28.24 -17.37 1.10
CA LEU A 223 -27.28 -18.47 1.01
C LEU A 223 -26.55 -18.67 2.32
N PHE A 224 -26.29 -19.93 2.64
CA PHE A 224 -25.38 -20.34 3.70
C PHE A 224 -24.13 -20.92 3.10
N LEU A 225 -23.00 -20.41 3.51
CA LEU A 225 -21.70 -20.86 3.06
C LEU A 225 -20.89 -21.30 4.29
N SER A 226 -20.14 -22.37 4.15
CA SER A 226 -19.12 -22.75 5.13
C SER A 226 -17.74 -22.67 4.49
N ALA A 227 -16.72 -22.56 5.32
CA ALA A 227 -15.33 -22.55 4.88
C ALA A 227 -14.52 -23.58 5.69
N SER A 228 -13.41 -24.01 5.12
CA SER A 228 -12.40 -24.83 5.81
C SER A 228 -11.11 -24.02 5.90
N ILE A 229 -10.46 -24.03 7.08
CA ILE A 229 -9.24 -23.27 7.32
C ILE A 229 -8.13 -24.18 7.79
N GLY A 230 -6.96 -24.09 7.16
CA GLY A 230 -5.73 -24.70 7.65
C GLY A 230 -4.80 -23.64 8.21
N ILE A 231 -4.09 -23.97 9.28
CA ILE A 231 -3.20 -23.07 10.01
C ILE A 231 -1.80 -23.64 10.03
N SER A 232 -0.82 -22.82 9.63
CA SER A 232 0.61 -23.05 9.87
C SER A 232 1.23 -21.86 10.58
N THR A 233 2.23 -22.11 11.45
CA THR A 233 2.92 -21.07 12.21
C THR A 233 4.44 -21.22 12.08
N SER A 234 5.13 -20.07 11.96
CA SER A 234 6.59 -20.02 11.92
C SER A 234 7.15 -19.53 13.25
N HIS A 235 8.14 -20.28 13.74
CA HIS A 235 8.99 -19.88 14.86
C HIS A 235 10.45 -19.80 14.35
N GLY A 236 10.91 -18.60 13.97
CA GLY A 236 12.29 -18.41 13.49
C GLY A 236 12.36 -18.06 12.00
N LYS A 237 13.25 -18.73 11.24
CA LYS A 237 13.45 -18.43 9.81
C LYS A 237 12.18 -18.71 9.00
N VAL A 238 11.67 -17.66 8.36
CA VAL A 238 10.45 -17.73 7.53
C VAL A 238 10.78 -18.39 6.20
N ASP A 239 10.13 -19.51 5.94
CA ASP A 239 10.00 -20.11 4.61
C ASP A 239 8.53 -20.03 4.21
N HIS A 240 8.19 -19.05 3.37
CA HIS A 240 6.82 -18.77 3.00
C HIS A 240 6.19 -19.87 2.14
N PHE A 241 6.96 -20.55 1.29
CA PHE A 241 6.46 -21.68 0.51
C PHE A 241 6.05 -22.83 1.40
N ARG A 242 6.92 -23.17 2.36
CA ARG A 242 6.64 -24.22 3.34
C ARG A 242 5.40 -23.86 4.17
N LEU A 243 5.29 -22.64 4.68
CA LEU A 243 4.15 -22.21 5.49
C LEU A 243 2.82 -22.26 4.72
N LEU A 244 2.82 -21.86 3.46
CA LEU A 244 1.63 -21.96 2.61
C LEU A 244 1.25 -23.42 2.35
N GLN A 245 2.21 -24.28 2.03
CA GLN A 245 1.98 -25.71 1.78
C GLN A 245 1.48 -26.44 3.05
N GLU A 246 2.07 -26.12 4.20
CA GLU A 246 1.64 -26.68 5.50
C GLU A 246 0.19 -26.23 5.83
N ALA A 247 -0.13 -24.95 5.61
CA ALA A 247 -1.47 -24.42 5.83
C ALA A 247 -2.49 -25.04 4.86
N ASP A 248 -2.15 -25.19 3.58
CA ASP A 248 -3.00 -25.88 2.60
C ASP A 248 -3.26 -27.34 2.98
N THR A 249 -2.22 -28.09 3.38
CA THR A 249 -2.36 -29.47 3.87
C THR A 249 -3.28 -29.56 5.08
N ALA A 250 -3.15 -28.63 6.02
CA ALA A 250 -4.04 -28.55 7.18
C ALA A 250 -5.47 -28.19 6.78
N MET A 251 -5.68 -27.30 5.79
CA MET A 251 -7.00 -26.97 5.26
C MET A 251 -7.68 -28.19 4.63
N TYR A 252 -6.95 -28.98 3.86
CA TYR A 252 -7.45 -30.24 3.34
C TYR A 252 -7.87 -31.20 4.44
N THR A 253 -7.09 -31.32 5.53
CA THR A 253 -7.46 -32.10 6.73
C THR A 253 -8.74 -31.56 7.36
N ALA A 254 -8.90 -30.23 7.47
CA ALA A 254 -10.13 -29.62 7.97
C ALA A 254 -11.36 -29.98 7.12
N LYS A 255 -11.22 -30.01 5.78
CA LYS A 255 -12.28 -30.45 4.85
C LYS A 255 -12.71 -31.89 5.09
N GLN A 256 -11.77 -32.79 5.37
CA GLN A 256 -12.07 -34.22 5.67
C GLN A 256 -12.80 -34.40 7.00
N LEU A 257 -12.51 -33.57 7.99
CA LEU A 257 -13.17 -33.58 9.32
C LEU A 257 -14.58 -33.03 9.31
N GLY A 258 -15.00 -32.39 8.21
CA GLY A 258 -16.32 -31.79 8.02
C GLY A 258 -16.26 -30.33 7.65
N THR A 259 -17.41 -29.72 7.39
CA THR A 259 -17.52 -28.32 6.95
C THR A 259 -17.51 -27.35 8.12
N GLY A 260 -16.99 -26.13 7.89
CA GLY A 260 -17.01 -25.06 8.90
C GLY A 260 -15.99 -25.25 10.02
N ARG A 261 -14.84 -25.84 9.72
CA ARG A 261 -13.80 -26.20 10.70
C ARG A 261 -12.44 -25.65 10.31
N TYR A 262 -11.55 -25.64 11.29
CA TYR A 262 -10.12 -25.42 11.05
C TYR A 262 -9.28 -26.60 11.53
N SER A 263 -8.08 -26.72 11.00
CA SER A 263 -7.06 -27.66 11.45
C SER A 263 -5.70 -26.95 11.53
N VAL A 264 -4.88 -27.37 12.47
CA VAL A 264 -3.50 -26.88 12.59
C VAL A 264 -2.56 -27.92 11.99
N TYR A 265 -1.62 -27.46 11.17
CA TYR A 265 -0.58 -28.34 10.65
C TYR A 265 0.25 -28.92 11.79
N LYS A 266 0.35 -30.21 11.83
CA LYS A 266 1.23 -30.95 12.75
C LYS A 266 2.32 -31.60 11.91
N ALA A 267 3.57 -31.20 12.10
CA ALA A 267 4.68 -31.92 11.51
C ALA A 267 4.64 -33.36 12.03
N ASN A 268 4.57 -34.32 11.13
CA ASN A 268 4.79 -35.72 11.53
C ASN A 268 6.22 -35.81 12.03
N VAL A 269 6.39 -35.84 13.35
CA VAL A 269 7.66 -36.22 13.98
C VAL A 269 7.80 -37.73 13.68
N LYS A 270 8.64 -38.02 12.68
CA LYS A 270 9.13 -39.41 12.48
C LYS A 270 10.24 -39.70 13.47
#